data_3a61aa8049972ebb45c5e8fb8f008a59
#
_entry.id   3a61aa8049972ebb45c5e8fb8f008a59
#
_cell.length_a   1.000
_cell.length_b   1.000
_cell.length_c   1.000
_cell.angle_alpha   90.00
_cell.angle_beta   90.00
_cell.angle_gamma   90.00
#
_symmetry.space_group_name_H-M   'P 1'
#
loop_
_entity.id
_entity.type
_entity.pdbx_description
1 polymer ?
#
loop_
_entity_poly.entity_id
_entity_poly.type
_entity_poly.pdbx_seq_one_letter_code
_entity_poly.pdbx_strand_id
1 'polypeptide(L)'
;MNEQIFNEVWQHGSYRNGSTCLRLLPFLRKYIPAGSVVNDYGSGTGRAEPGLLEWCARVNMVDFAETALEAPTRALIGERLSYVVCPLESLPDGFPVADWGICINVLMTVDPSKLDEIMKEMRRTCRNLIVEVYDMPDFRLGRDMTTIKGDAAWWKAEMARYWPMVESVNSPEHKRRYITIGRS
;
A
#
# COMPACT_ATOMS: atom_id res chain seq x y z
N MET A 1 -11.57 0.77 -9.75
CA MET A 1 -11.36 2.18 -10.19
C MET A 1 -10.58 2.18 -11.50
N ASN A 2 -10.78 3.16 -12.38
CA ASN A 2 -10.20 3.14 -13.73
C ASN A 2 -8.73 3.59 -13.68
N GLU A 3 -7.82 2.79 -14.22
CA GLU A 3 -6.37 3.06 -14.38
C GLU A 3 -6.10 4.43 -15.02
N GLN A 4 -6.90 4.82 -16.01
CA GLN A 4 -6.77 6.10 -16.69
C GLN A 4 -6.93 7.29 -15.72
N ILE A 5 -7.88 7.22 -14.77
CA ILE A 5 -8.10 8.28 -13.78
C ILE A 5 -6.86 8.45 -12.87
N PHE A 6 -6.26 7.33 -12.42
CA PHE A 6 -5.06 7.42 -11.59
C PHE A 6 -3.85 7.92 -12.36
N ASN A 7 -3.67 7.52 -13.63
CA ASN A 7 -2.61 8.07 -14.48
C ASN A 7 -2.76 9.59 -14.64
N GLU A 8 -3.99 10.10 -14.79
CA GLU A 8 -4.26 11.54 -14.81
C GLU A 8 -3.94 12.20 -13.46
N VAL A 9 -4.38 11.60 -12.34
CA VAL A 9 -4.12 12.12 -10.98
C VAL A 9 -2.61 12.20 -10.70
N TRP A 10 -1.83 11.20 -11.10
CA TRP A 10 -0.39 11.18 -10.93
C TRP A 10 0.37 12.21 -11.78
N GLN A 11 -0.24 12.75 -12.83
CA GLN A 11 0.33 13.86 -13.59
C GLN A 11 0.22 15.21 -12.85
N HIS A 12 -0.67 15.32 -11.84
CA HIS A 12 -0.83 16.54 -11.05
C HIS A 12 0.15 16.57 -9.87
N GLY A 13 1.03 17.57 -9.86
CA GLY A 13 2.11 17.72 -8.89
C GLY A 13 1.67 17.76 -7.41
N SER A 14 0.45 18.27 -7.13
CA SER A 14 -0.08 18.29 -5.75
C SER A 14 -0.32 16.90 -5.16
N TYR A 15 -0.68 15.91 -5.99
CA TYR A 15 -0.86 14.53 -5.55
C TYR A 15 0.48 13.85 -5.25
N ARG A 16 1.48 14.07 -6.11
CA ARG A 16 2.83 13.53 -5.94
C ARG A 16 3.51 13.95 -4.63
N ASN A 17 3.21 15.16 -4.14
CA ASN A 17 3.81 15.69 -2.92
C ASN A 17 3.23 15.08 -1.63
N GLY A 18 2.17 14.29 -1.71
CA GLY A 18 1.43 13.73 -0.57
C GLY A 18 1.85 12.32 -0.15
N SER A 19 3.12 11.89 -0.31
CA SER A 19 3.55 10.54 0.07
C SER A 19 3.39 10.28 1.57
N THR A 20 2.28 9.64 1.97
CA THR A 20 1.98 9.30 3.36
C THR A 20 2.91 8.19 3.86
N CYS A 21 3.25 7.21 3.01
CA CYS A 21 4.12 6.11 3.38
C CYS A 21 5.48 6.60 3.91
N LEU A 22 6.05 7.64 3.28
CA LEU A 22 7.30 8.26 3.75
C LEU A 22 7.20 8.74 5.22
N ARG A 23 6.06 9.32 5.62
CA ARG A 23 5.84 9.79 6.99
C ARG A 23 5.61 8.66 7.98
N LEU A 24 5.16 7.51 7.51
CA LEU A 24 4.94 6.33 8.33
C LEU A 24 6.20 5.48 8.58
N LEU A 25 7.35 5.78 7.97
CA LEU A 25 8.58 5.01 8.15
C LEU A 25 8.94 4.76 9.63
N PRO A 26 8.86 5.77 10.55
CA PRO A 26 9.14 5.53 11.96
C PRO A 26 8.15 4.56 12.63
N PHE A 27 6.89 4.55 12.17
CA PHE A 27 5.88 3.60 12.62
C PHE A 27 6.16 2.21 12.07
N LEU A 28 6.37 2.07 10.76
CA LEU A 28 6.66 0.79 10.10
C LEU A 28 7.88 0.10 10.70
N ARG A 29 8.92 0.85 11.04
CA ARG A 29 10.14 0.32 11.67
C ARG A 29 9.92 -0.35 13.04
N LYS A 30 8.81 -0.03 13.74
CA LYS A 30 8.46 -0.70 15.01
C LYS A 30 7.89 -2.10 14.80
N TYR A 31 7.27 -2.34 13.64
CA TYR A 31 6.57 -3.60 13.33
C TYR A 31 7.37 -4.50 12.39
N ILE A 32 8.07 -3.92 11.43
CA ILE A 32 8.83 -4.65 10.41
C ILE A 32 10.27 -4.85 10.89
N PRO A 33 10.69 -6.07 11.23
CA PRO A 33 12.03 -6.35 11.68
C PRO A 33 13.10 -6.01 10.63
N ALA A 34 14.31 -5.70 11.09
CA ALA A 34 15.46 -5.54 10.19
C ALA A 34 15.73 -6.83 9.42
N GLY A 35 16.12 -6.70 8.16
CA GLY A 35 16.36 -7.84 7.26
C GLY A 35 15.11 -8.44 6.63
N SER A 36 13.91 -7.93 6.92
CA SER A 36 12.67 -8.40 6.29
C SER A 36 12.63 -8.11 4.79
N VAL A 37 11.96 -8.99 4.05
CA VAL A 37 11.48 -8.71 2.68
C VAL A 37 10.11 -8.06 2.78
N VAL A 38 9.90 -6.97 2.05
CA VAL A 38 8.66 -6.18 2.07
C VAL A 38 8.05 -6.08 0.68
N ASN A 39 6.74 -6.29 0.57
CA ASN A 39 5.94 -5.94 -0.61
C ASN A 39 5.17 -4.65 -0.36
N ASP A 40 5.34 -3.64 -1.23
CA ASP A 40 4.59 -2.40 -1.19
C ASP A 40 3.50 -2.39 -2.26
N TYR A 41 2.25 -2.54 -1.83
CA TYR A 41 1.07 -2.64 -2.67
C TYR A 41 0.44 -1.27 -2.90
N GLY A 42 0.54 -0.78 -4.13
CA GLY A 42 0.17 0.58 -4.50
C GLY A 42 1.24 1.59 -4.09
N SER A 43 2.48 1.32 -4.48
CA SER A 43 3.67 2.09 -4.08
C SER A 43 3.68 3.55 -4.55
N GLY A 44 2.88 3.87 -5.57
CA GLY A 44 2.76 5.23 -6.10
C GLY A 44 4.11 5.81 -6.54
N THR A 45 4.52 6.91 -5.89
CA THR A 45 5.78 7.61 -6.23
C THR A 45 7.05 6.85 -5.87
N GLY A 46 6.96 5.88 -4.99
CA GLY A 46 8.13 5.15 -4.51
C GLY A 46 9.06 5.95 -3.58
N ARG A 47 8.59 7.03 -2.96
CA ARG A 47 9.43 7.90 -2.12
C ARG A 47 9.81 7.28 -0.77
N ALA A 48 9.07 6.29 -0.29
CA ALA A 48 9.34 5.63 0.98
C ALA A 48 10.42 4.55 0.87
N GLU A 49 10.63 4.00 -0.32
CA GLU A 49 11.48 2.84 -0.56
C GLU A 49 12.95 3.06 -0.21
N PRO A 50 13.56 4.21 -0.49
CA PRO A 50 14.93 4.48 -0.01
C PRO A 50 15.02 4.34 1.51
N GLY A 51 14.02 4.86 2.24
CA GLY A 51 13.96 4.72 3.69
C GLY A 51 13.70 3.28 4.15
N LEU A 52 12.80 2.52 3.49
CA LEU A 52 12.59 1.10 3.78
C LEU A 52 13.89 0.29 3.60
N LEU A 53 14.65 0.56 2.55
CA LEU A 53 15.91 -0.13 2.26
C LEU A 53 17.02 0.13 3.30
N GLU A 54 16.86 1.12 4.19
CA GLU A 54 17.81 1.34 5.29
C GLU A 54 17.82 0.16 6.29
N TRP A 55 16.69 -0.56 6.44
CA TRP A 55 16.61 -1.69 7.38
C TRP A 55 16.04 -2.98 6.78
N CYS A 56 15.29 -2.92 5.66
CA CYS A 56 14.76 -4.09 4.98
C CYS A 56 15.82 -4.70 4.05
N ALA A 57 15.81 -6.02 3.90
CA ALA A 57 16.70 -6.71 2.97
C ALA A 57 16.31 -6.44 1.51
N ARG A 58 15.01 -6.39 1.24
CA ARG A 58 14.45 -6.19 -0.10
C ARG A 58 13.08 -5.53 -0.04
N VAL A 59 12.76 -4.71 -1.03
CA VAL A 59 11.42 -4.15 -1.25
C VAL A 59 10.96 -4.49 -2.66
N ASN A 60 9.75 -5.04 -2.79
CA ASN A 60 9.11 -5.29 -4.07
C ASN A 60 7.89 -4.37 -4.18
N MET A 61 7.96 -3.44 -5.10
CA MET A 61 6.89 -2.47 -5.37
C MET A 61 5.94 -3.01 -6.42
N VAL A 62 4.66 -2.72 -6.25
CA VAL A 62 3.63 -2.91 -7.29
C VAL A 62 2.69 -1.73 -7.33
N ASP A 63 2.41 -1.25 -8.52
CA ASP A 63 1.38 -0.24 -8.80
C ASP A 63 0.87 -0.44 -10.24
N PHE A 64 -0.38 -0.13 -10.51
CA PHE A 64 -0.89 -0.19 -11.87
C PHE A 64 -0.60 1.10 -12.68
N ALA A 65 -0.32 2.21 -12.00
CA ALA A 65 0.00 3.48 -12.63
C ALA A 65 1.50 3.62 -12.90
N GLU A 66 1.94 3.18 -14.07
CA GLU A 66 3.37 3.24 -14.46
C GLU A 66 3.99 4.64 -14.30
N THR A 67 3.20 5.68 -14.56
CA THR A 67 3.64 7.09 -14.48
C THR A 67 3.80 7.59 -13.05
N ALA A 68 3.34 6.83 -12.04
CA ALA A 68 3.43 7.24 -10.64
C ALA A 68 4.88 7.26 -10.14
N LEU A 69 5.66 6.22 -10.46
CA LEU A 69 7.01 6.02 -9.95
C LEU A 69 7.96 7.14 -10.36
N GLU A 70 8.60 7.75 -9.37
CA GLU A 70 9.54 8.86 -9.59
C GLU A 70 10.92 8.39 -10.05
N ALA A 71 11.59 9.26 -10.84
CA ALA A 71 12.89 8.96 -11.41
C ALA A 71 13.97 8.61 -10.36
N PRO A 72 14.08 9.28 -9.19
CA PRO A 72 15.04 8.89 -8.17
C PRO A 72 14.85 7.46 -7.66
N THR A 73 13.61 7.03 -7.41
CA THR A 73 13.32 5.66 -6.96
C THR A 73 13.52 4.66 -8.10
N ARG A 74 13.10 5.02 -9.32
CA ARG A 74 13.33 4.20 -10.51
C ARG A 74 14.82 3.89 -10.72
N ALA A 75 15.70 4.83 -10.43
CA ALA A 75 17.15 4.65 -10.53
C ALA A 75 17.73 3.66 -9.48
N LEU A 76 17.00 3.34 -8.44
CA LEU A 76 17.39 2.37 -7.40
C LEU A 76 16.95 0.94 -7.72
N ILE A 77 16.14 0.74 -8.77
CA ILE A 77 15.68 -0.60 -9.16
C ILE A 77 16.87 -1.49 -9.48
N GLY A 78 16.93 -2.67 -8.85
CA GLY A 78 18.02 -3.61 -8.96
C GLY A 78 17.84 -4.80 -8.03
N GLU A 79 18.91 -5.31 -7.45
CA GLU A 79 18.87 -6.52 -6.63
C GLU A 79 17.94 -6.39 -5.41
N ARG A 80 17.92 -5.25 -4.74
CA ARG A 80 17.17 -5.03 -3.49
C ARG A 80 15.84 -4.28 -3.67
N LEU A 81 15.59 -3.73 -4.85
CA LEU A 81 14.36 -3.00 -5.18
C LEU A 81 13.82 -3.46 -6.51
N SER A 82 12.59 -3.94 -6.56
CA SER A 82 11.91 -4.30 -7.81
C SER A 82 10.61 -3.52 -7.96
N TYR A 83 10.15 -3.35 -9.20
CA TYR A 83 8.88 -2.69 -9.52
C TYR A 83 8.13 -3.49 -10.57
N VAL A 84 6.86 -3.77 -10.31
CA VAL A 84 5.96 -4.45 -11.23
C VAL A 84 4.75 -3.57 -11.50
N VAL A 85 4.42 -3.37 -12.77
CA VAL A 85 3.24 -2.62 -13.19
C VAL A 85 2.12 -3.62 -13.45
N CYS A 86 1.17 -3.72 -12.51
CA CYS A 86 -0.03 -4.54 -12.65
C CYS A 86 -1.09 -4.14 -11.61
N PRO A 87 -2.37 -4.46 -11.87
CA PRO A 87 -3.42 -4.29 -10.86
C PRO A 87 -3.26 -5.29 -9.70
N LEU A 88 -3.68 -4.87 -8.50
CA LEU A 88 -3.49 -5.66 -7.27
C LEU A 88 -4.31 -6.94 -7.22
N GLU A 89 -5.42 -7.01 -7.95
CA GLU A 89 -6.27 -8.20 -8.06
C GLU A 89 -5.70 -9.28 -8.97
N SER A 90 -4.56 -9.03 -9.64
CA SER A 90 -3.95 -9.99 -10.58
C SER A 90 -2.43 -9.92 -10.56
N LEU A 91 -1.85 -10.10 -9.37
CA LEU A 91 -0.40 -10.18 -9.23
C LEU A 91 0.16 -11.39 -10.01
N PRO A 92 1.31 -11.26 -10.67
CA PRO A 92 1.92 -12.39 -11.40
C PRO A 92 2.12 -13.61 -10.47
N ASP A 93 1.99 -14.82 -11.03
CA ASP A 93 2.20 -16.07 -10.27
C ASP A 93 3.58 -16.14 -9.58
N GLY A 94 4.60 -15.59 -10.21
CA GLY A 94 5.96 -15.49 -9.67
C GLY A 94 6.22 -14.26 -8.78
N PHE A 95 5.16 -13.48 -8.39
CA PHE A 95 5.37 -12.33 -7.50
C PHE A 95 5.92 -12.79 -6.15
N PRO A 96 6.99 -12.14 -5.60
CA PRO A 96 7.69 -12.63 -4.43
C PRO A 96 6.81 -12.73 -3.19
N VAL A 97 6.99 -13.79 -2.41
CA VAL A 97 6.39 -13.90 -1.07
C VAL A 97 7.27 -13.16 -0.07
N ALA A 98 6.70 -12.17 0.59
CA ALA A 98 7.38 -11.32 1.56
C ALA A 98 7.04 -11.68 3.01
N ASP A 99 7.91 -11.26 3.94
CA ASP A 99 7.64 -11.35 5.39
C ASP A 99 6.54 -10.36 5.78
N TRP A 100 6.54 -9.19 5.15
CA TRP A 100 5.58 -8.13 5.36
C TRP A 100 5.06 -7.53 4.04
N GLY A 101 3.78 -7.23 4.04
CA GLY A 101 3.16 -6.34 3.07
C GLY A 101 2.86 -4.99 3.71
N ILE A 102 2.94 -3.93 2.94
CA ILE A 102 2.39 -2.62 3.29
C ILE A 102 1.44 -2.17 2.20
N CYS A 103 0.32 -1.54 2.59
CA CYS A 103 -0.67 -1.00 1.65
C CYS A 103 -1.23 0.30 2.24
N ILE A 104 -0.67 1.43 1.81
CA ILE A 104 -0.87 2.72 2.46
C ILE A 104 -1.70 3.64 1.58
N ASN A 105 -2.93 3.93 2.04
CA ASN A 105 -3.90 4.79 1.34
C ASN A 105 -4.31 4.29 -0.07
N VAL A 106 -4.46 2.98 -0.22
CA VAL A 106 -4.84 2.35 -1.49
C VAL A 106 -6.22 1.69 -1.40
N LEU A 107 -6.44 0.80 -0.41
CA LEU A 107 -7.63 -0.09 -0.40
C LEU A 107 -8.96 0.67 -0.36
N MET A 108 -9.03 1.86 0.26
CA MET A 108 -10.26 2.65 0.24
C MET A 108 -10.57 3.27 -1.13
N THR A 109 -9.64 3.16 -2.10
CA THR A 109 -9.81 3.71 -3.46
C THR A 109 -10.04 2.66 -4.54
N VAL A 110 -9.97 1.36 -4.18
CA VAL A 110 -10.18 0.27 -5.13
C VAL A 110 -11.67 0.07 -5.44
N ASP A 111 -11.96 -0.63 -6.52
CA ASP A 111 -13.33 -1.07 -6.79
C ASP A 111 -13.78 -2.03 -5.67
N PRO A 112 -14.91 -1.75 -4.98
CA PRO A 112 -15.38 -2.63 -3.90
C PRO A 112 -15.58 -4.08 -4.33
N SER A 113 -15.96 -4.32 -5.59
CA SER A 113 -16.13 -5.69 -6.12
C SER A 113 -14.82 -6.46 -6.26
N LYS A 114 -13.67 -5.77 -6.24
CA LYS A 114 -12.33 -6.35 -6.37
C LYS A 114 -11.62 -6.54 -5.04
N LEU A 115 -12.16 -6.02 -3.94
CA LEU A 115 -11.49 -6.04 -2.64
C LEU A 115 -11.13 -7.47 -2.20
N ASP A 116 -12.05 -8.42 -2.34
CA ASP A 116 -11.83 -9.82 -1.94
C ASP A 116 -10.68 -10.48 -2.74
N GLU A 117 -10.62 -10.23 -4.05
CA GLU A 117 -9.53 -10.71 -4.92
C GLU A 117 -8.19 -10.09 -4.51
N ILE A 118 -8.16 -8.78 -4.28
CA ILE A 118 -6.97 -8.05 -3.84
C ILE A 118 -6.46 -8.59 -2.50
N MET A 119 -7.34 -8.78 -1.52
CA MET A 119 -6.96 -9.31 -0.20
C MET A 119 -6.42 -10.74 -0.28
N LYS A 120 -6.96 -11.58 -1.17
CA LYS A 120 -6.44 -12.93 -1.44
C LYS A 120 -5.04 -12.88 -2.05
N GLU A 121 -4.81 -11.99 -3.02
CA GLU A 121 -3.49 -11.81 -3.63
C GLU A 121 -2.46 -11.30 -2.61
N MET A 122 -2.81 -10.33 -1.77
CA MET A 122 -1.95 -9.89 -0.68
C MET A 122 -1.66 -11.03 0.30
N ARG A 123 -2.67 -11.83 0.67
CA ARG A 123 -2.48 -12.99 1.58
C ARG A 123 -1.60 -14.07 0.95
N ARG A 124 -1.68 -14.29 -0.35
CA ARG A 124 -0.82 -15.22 -1.09
C ARG A 124 0.63 -14.77 -1.10
N THR A 125 0.86 -13.46 -1.14
CA THR A 125 2.18 -12.87 -1.39
C THR A 125 2.83 -12.19 -0.17
N CYS A 126 2.17 -12.14 1.00
CA CYS A 126 2.84 -11.74 2.24
C CYS A 126 2.31 -12.50 3.46
N ARG A 127 3.19 -12.70 4.45
CA ARG A 127 2.84 -13.35 5.72
C ARG A 127 2.06 -12.41 6.62
N ASN A 128 2.55 -11.20 6.78
CA ASN A 128 1.97 -10.16 7.62
C ASN A 128 1.66 -8.94 6.75
N LEU A 129 0.60 -8.19 7.09
CA LEU A 129 0.18 -7.03 6.30
C LEU A 129 -0.13 -5.84 7.20
N ILE A 130 0.38 -4.67 6.83
CA ILE A 130 0.02 -3.39 7.42
C ILE A 130 -0.76 -2.58 6.39
N VAL A 131 -1.99 -2.22 6.72
CA VAL A 131 -2.86 -1.39 5.88
C VAL A 131 -3.13 -0.08 6.60
N GLU A 132 -2.90 1.06 5.94
CA GLU A 132 -3.44 2.34 6.37
C GLU A 132 -4.55 2.79 5.43
N VAL A 133 -5.66 3.19 5.99
CA VAL A 133 -6.82 3.76 5.30
C VAL A 133 -7.33 5.00 6.02
N TYR A 134 -8.14 5.80 5.33
CA TYR A 134 -8.87 6.92 5.92
C TYR A 134 -10.37 6.83 5.60
N ASP A 135 -11.20 7.43 6.46
CA ASP A 135 -12.65 7.46 6.32
C ASP A 135 -13.18 8.83 5.83
N MET A 136 -12.35 9.58 5.12
CA MET A 136 -12.67 10.90 4.59
C MET A 136 -12.79 10.84 3.07
N PRO A 137 -13.65 11.70 2.45
CA PRO A 137 -13.58 11.91 1.01
C PRO A 137 -12.19 12.43 0.60
N ASP A 138 -11.64 11.86 -0.46
CA ASP A 138 -10.43 12.35 -1.11
C ASP A 138 -10.76 12.90 -2.49
N PHE A 139 -11.02 14.20 -2.55
CA PHE A 139 -11.36 14.85 -3.81
C PHE A 139 -10.12 15.13 -4.65
N ARG A 140 -10.06 14.46 -5.82
CA ARG A 140 -9.04 14.68 -6.85
C ARG A 140 -9.72 14.93 -8.19
N LEU A 141 -9.26 15.94 -8.92
CA LEU A 141 -9.82 16.29 -10.22
C LEU A 141 -11.36 16.42 -10.19
N GLY A 142 -11.92 16.97 -9.10
CA GLY A 142 -13.35 17.13 -8.91
C GLY A 142 -14.13 15.85 -8.58
N ARG A 143 -13.44 14.72 -8.29
CA ARG A 143 -14.05 13.43 -7.96
C ARG A 143 -13.61 12.96 -6.59
N ASP A 144 -14.53 12.33 -5.83
CA ASP A 144 -14.19 11.61 -4.61
C ASP A 144 -13.55 10.27 -5.00
N MET A 145 -12.28 10.09 -4.66
CA MET A 145 -11.53 8.88 -4.94
C MET A 145 -11.83 7.77 -3.93
N THR A 146 -12.49 8.10 -2.80
CA THR A 146 -12.83 7.11 -1.77
C THR A 146 -14.08 6.32 -2.18
N THR A 147 -13.89 5.07 -2.54
CA THR A 147 -14.94 4.14 -2.98
C THR A 147 -15.43 3.24 -1.85
N ILE A 148 -14.54 2.89 -0.90
CA ILE A 148 -14.86 2.07 0.28
C ILE A 148 -14.79 2.96 1.52
N LYS A 149 -15.92 3.13 2.19
CA LYS A 149 -16.06 3.94 3.41
C LYS A 149 -16.27 3.00 4.59
N GLY A 150 -15.17 2.53 5.18
CA GLY A 150 -15.17 1.69 6.38
C GLY A 150 -14.46 2.39 7.53
N ASP A 151 -14.99 2.25 8.74
CA ASP A 151 -14.30 2.65 9.96
C ASP A 151 -13.23 1.61 10.39
N ALA A 152 -12.53 1.88 11.47
CA ALA A 152 -11.50 0.98 12.00
C ALA A 152 -12.02 -0.44 12.30
N ALA A 153 -13.26 -0.54 12.80
CA ALA A 153 -13.87 -1.83 13.14
C ALA A 153 -14.20 -2.63 11.88
N TRP A 154 -14.71 -1.96 10.85
CA TRP A 154 -15.01 -2.59 9.56
C TRP A 154 -13.72 -3.12 8.90
N TRP A 155 -12.68 -2.30 8.80
CA TRP A 155 -11.40 -2.72 8.21
C TRP A 155 -10.73 -3.86 9.00
N LYS A 156 -10.84 -3.83 10.35
CA LYS A 156 -10.37 -4.92 11.19
C LYS A 156 -11.12 -6.23 10.89
N ALA A 157 -12.45 -6.16 10.79
CA ALA A 157 -13.28 -7.32 10.48
C ALA A 157 -12.98 -7.87 9.06
N GLU A 158 -12.81 -6.98 8.09
CA GLU A 158 -12.48 -7.37 6.72
C GLU A 158 -11.12 -8.08 6.67
N MET A 159 -10.08 -7.53 7.31
CA MET A 159 -8.75 -8.17 7.35
C MET A 159 -8.76 -9.50 8.10
N ALA A 160 -9.60 -9.66 9.13
CA ALA A 160 -9.72 -10.92 9.91
C ALA A 160 -10.25 -12.11 9.10
N ARG A 161 -10.80 -11.88 7.92
CA ARG A 161 -11.17 -12.96 6.98
C ARG A 161 -9.94 -13.67 6.38
N TYR A 162 -8.76 -13.02 6.40
CA TYR A 162 -7.55 -13.49 5.72
C TYR A 162 -6.38 -13.73 6.68
N TRP A 163 -6.28 -12.98 7.77
CA TRP A 163 -5.24 -13.13 8.79
C TRP A 163 -5.83 -13.53 10.13
N PRO A 164 -5.28 -14.55 10.82
CA PRO A 164 -5.83 -15.06 12.07
C PRO A 164 -5.66 -14.11 13.26
N MET A 165 -4.65 -13.25 13.23
CA MET A 165 -4.42 -12.26 14.27
C MET A 165 -4.50 -10.85 13.66
N VAL A 166 -5.46 -10.04 14.12
CA VAL A 166 -5.65 -8.68 13.60
C VAL A 166 -5.79 -7.68 14.74
N GLU A 167 -4.95 -6.67 14.70
CA GLU A 167 -5.05 -5.50 15.57
C GLU A 167 -5.33 -4.24 14.74
N SER A 168 -5.94 -3.25 15.37
CA SER A 168 -6.18 -1.94 14.78
C SER A 168 -5.64 -0.87 15.72
N VAL A 169 -4.91 0.09 15.17
CA VAL A 169 -4.32 1.20 15.89
C VAL A 169 -4.61 2.52 15.15
N ASN A 170 -4.64 3.63 15.90
CA ASN A 170 -4.76 4.93 15.26
C ASN A 170 -3.48 5.26 14.49
N SER A 171 -3.63 5.83 13.29
CA SER A 171 -2.48 6.33 12.55
C SER A 171 -1.85 7.53 13.29
N PRO A 172 -0.52 7.62 13.35
CA PRO A 172 0.15 8.80 13.88
C PRO A 172 -0.06 10.05 13.02
N GLU A 173 -0.54 9.89 11.78
CA GLU A 173 -0.70 10.97 10.82
C GLU A 173 -1.98 11.79 11.03
N HIS A 174 -3.08 11.15 11.39
CA HIS A 174 -4.36 11.85 11.56
C HIS A 174 -5.40 10.97 12.27
N LYS A 175 -6.26 11.57 13.12
CA LYS A 175 -7.32 10.89 13.90
C LYS A 175 -8.38 10.15 13.07
N ARG A 176 -8.51 10.45 11.77
CA ARG A 176 -9.42 9.77 10.83
C ARG A 176 -8.67 8.82 9.88
N ARG A 177 -7.47 8.42 10.27
CA ARG A 177 -6.69 7.38 9.61
C ARG A 177 -6.50 6.22 10.54
N TYR A 178 -6.68 5.04 10.04
CA TYR A 178 -6.61 3.79 10.79
C TYR A 178 -5.57 2.88 10.19
N ILE A 179 -4.78 2.27 11.05
CA ILE A 179 -3.83 1.22 10.65
C ILE A 179 -4.38 -0.10 11.16
N THR A 180 -4.50 -1.06 10.27
CA THR A 180 -4.87 -2.44 10.58
C THR A 180 -3.69 -3.34 10.25
N ILE A 181 -3.32 -4.21 11.19
CA ILE A 181 -2.16 -5.09 11.10
C ILE A 181 -2.65 -6.53 11.21
N GLY A 182 -2.47 -7.28 10.13
CA GLY A 182 -2.74 -8.71 10.08
C GLY A 182 -1.46 -9.52 10.22
N ARG A 183 -1.47 -10.58 11.04
CA ARG A 183 -0.35 -11.50 11.22
C ARG A 183 -0.79 -12.94 11.04
N SER A 184 0.11 -13.75 10.45
CA SER A 184 -0.06 -15.20 10.31
C SER A 184 0.32 -15.96 11.56
#